data_5a37c96a0e9d0fc88cb88e8e3ff95d33
#
_entry.id   5a37c96a0e9d0fc88cb88e8e3ff95d33
#
_cell.length_a   1.000
_cell.length_b   1.000
_cell.length_c   1.000
_cell.angle_alpha   90.00
_cell.angle_beta   90.00
_cell.angle_gamma   90.00
#
_symmetry.space_group_name_H-M   'P 1'
#
loop_
_entity.id
_entity.type
_entity.pdbx_description
1 polymer ?
#
loop_
_entity_poly.entity_id
_entity_poly.type
_entity_poly.pdbx_seq_one_letter_code
_entity_poly.pdbx_strand_id
1 'polypeptide(L)'
;MTRTLRILTGAVSALAFAAAAHAADPELTVFDWAGWEIDGALTPYVEKNGAKPTYVFFADDDEAFQKVSSGFKADVVHPCPGAVPRYREAGLIEPWDTSKVEAFAKLDPKLFESKFIKDDGGVWFLPFDFAYTAIAYNLNDVPEGDVQSLEVFKDPKYAGRISISDNSDDVWALAFLATGVTSWDDVTDEQVDAAAAWLREVAPNVRSWWSDPSELAQMMASGEILVAWSWNDPVAILKADNFPVGFNRAPKEGSTSFFCGFVNMKDGPGKEDKVYDWVNSMYAPSSAAPIVEAIGYANVNPDAMATIPEDAQKAAFVDKIDTTLFLQTPMKPELRDRLVEEFELIKSGF
;
A
#
# COMPACT_ATOMS: atom_id res chain seq x y z
N MET A 1 82.88 15.31 15.97
CA MET A 1 81.72 14.75 16.72
C MET A 1 80.49 14.86 15.83
N THR A 2 80.27 13.87 15.03
CA THR A 2 79.16 13.78 14.03
C THR A 2 78.05 12.83 14.58
N ARG A 3 76.85 13.41 14.89
CA ARG A 3 75.69 12.64 15.32
C ARG A 3 74.89 12.24 14.11
N THR A 4 74.81 10.97 13.86
CA THR A 4 73.98 10.34 12.85
C THR A 4 72.56 10.18 13.36
N LEU A 5 71.59 10.80 12.70
CA LEU A 5 70.14 10.70 12.97
C LEU A 5 69.62 9.52 12.19
N ARG A 6 69.11 8.47 12.88
CA ARG A 6 68.43 7.34 12.27
C ARG A 6 66.92 7.66 12.20
N ILE A 7 66.41 7.80 11.00
CA ILE A 7 64.96 7.92 10.73
C ILE A 7 64.39 6.50 10.66
N LEU A 8 63.51 6.14 11.60
CA LEU A 8 62.68 4.96 11.53
C LEU A 8 61.44 5.27 10.69
N THR A 9 61.37 4.68 9.51
CA THR A 9 60.18 4.68 8.69
C THR A 9 59.24 3.53 9.18
N GLY A 10 58.20 3.91 9.92
CA GLY A 10 57.11 3.01 10.27
C GLY A 10 56.12 2.92 9.10
N ALA A 11 56.03 1.74 8.50
CA ALA A 11 55.01 1.41 7.50
C ALA A 11 53.64 1.20 8.21
N VAL A 12 52.76 2.16 8.08
CA VAL A 12 51.34 1.99 8.48
C VAL A 12 50.61 1.24 7.35
N SER A 13 50.36 -0.04 7.55
CA SER A 13 49.50 -0.82 6.68
C SER A 13 48.04 -0.41 6.94
N ALA A 14 47.48 0.45 6.10
CA ALA A 14 46.05 0.71 6.07
C ALA A 14 45.31 -0.52 5.46
N LEU A 15 44.70 -1.33 6.31
CA LEU A 15 43.68 -2.31 5.86
C LEU A 15 42.45 -1.52 5.40
N ALA A 16 42.34 -1.34 4.11
CA ALA A 16 41.11 -0.86 3.51
C ALA A 16 40.10 -2.04 3.58
N PHE A 17 39.14 -1.98 4.51
CA PHE A 17 37.92 -2.74 4.41
C PHE A 17 37.15 -2.19 3.22
N ALA A 18 37.26 -2.83 2.07
CA ALA A 18 36.33 -2.65 0.99
C ALA A 18 34.99 -3.23 1.46
N ALA A 19 34.06 -2.38 1.89
CA ALA A 19 32.67 -2.76 1.95
C ALA A 19 32.30 -3.11 0.50
N ALA A 20 32.13 -4.40 0.23
CA ALA A 20 31.54 -4.86 -1.02
C ALA A 20 30.11 -4.29 -1.04
N ALA A 21 29.90 -3.21 -1.79
CA ALA A 21 28.56 -2.87 -2.21
C ALA A 21 28.07 -4.09 -3.02
N HIS A 22 27.18 -4.89 -2.44
CA HIS A 22 26.55 -5.97 -3.17
C HIS A 22 25.75 -5.30 -4.29
N ALA A 23 26.21 -5.51 -5.55
CA ALA A 23 25.44 -5.08 -6.71
C ALA A 23 24.05 -5.77 -6.63
N ALA A 24 22.99 -5.06 -7.01
CA ALA A 24 21.66 -5.64 -7.11
C ALA A 24 21.69 -6.83 -8.08
N ASP A 25 20.81 -7.80 -7.89
CA ASP A 25 20.64 -8.93 -8.79
C ASP A 25 20.09 -8.44 -10.15
N PRO A 26 20.87 -8.49 -11.23
CA PRO A 26 20.43 -8.00 -12.52
C PRO A 26 19.43 -8.94 -13.24
N GLU A 27 19.18 -10.12 -12.67
CA GLU A 27 18.30 -11.13 -13.24
C GLU A 27 16.88 -11.08 -12.66
N LEU A 28 16.57 -10.04 -11.85
CA LEU A 28 15.21 -9.73 -11.38
C LEU A 28 15.03 -8.22 -11.23
N THR A 29 14.06 -7.68 -11.95
CA THR A 29 13.62 -6.29 -11.82
C THR A 29 12.23 -6.24 -11.23
N VAL A 30 12.12 -5.70 -10.03
CA VAL A 30 10.87 -5.47 -9.31
C VAL A 30 10.45 -4.01 -9.49
N PHE A 31 9.25 -3.77 -9.94
CA PHE A 31 8.67 -2.45 -10.07
C PHE A 31 7.58 -2.27 -9.01
N ASP A 32 7.86 -1.45 -8.00
CA ASP A 32 7.15 -1.45 -6.73
C ASP A 32 6.87 -0.02 -6.24
N TRP A 33 6.05 0.10 -5.24
CA TRP A 33 5.83 1.34 -4.50
C TRP A 33 7.11 1.77 -3.78
N ALA A 34 7.32 3.07 -3.63
CA ALA A 34 8.43 3.58 -2.83
C ALA A 34 8.31 3.10 -1.37
N GLY A 35 9.42 2.58 -0.83
CA GLY A 35 9.46 2.05 0.53
C GLY A 35 9.27 0.53 0.67
N TRP A 36 8.91 -0.17 -0.41
CA TRP A 36 8.73 -1.64 -0.39
C TRP A 36 10.03 -2.45 -0.51
N GLU A 37 11.18 -1.83 -0.69
CA GLU A 37 12.49 -2.50 -0.57
C GLU A 37 12.83 -2.77 0.91
N ILE A 38 12.11 -3.70 1.55
CA ILE A 38 12.22 -4.01 2.98
C ILE A 38 13.20 -5.16 3.20
N ASP A 39 14.38 -4.85 3.73
CA ASP A 39 15.49 -5.81 3.92
C ASP A 39 15.06 -7.10 4.62
N GLY A 40 14.30 -6.99 5.69
CA GLY A 40 13.84 -8.14 6.46
C GLY A 40 12.91 -9.07 5.67
N ALA A 41 12.06 -8.50 4.80
CA ALA A 41 11.16 -9.27 3.94
C ALA A 41 11.92 -9.95 2.78
N LEU A 42 13.04 -9.36 2.35
CA LEU A 42 13.88 -9.88 1.28
C LEU A 42 14.89 -10.95 1.73
N THR A 43 15.01 -11.20 3.03
CA THR A 43 16.01 -12.14 3.58
C THR A 43 15.97 -13.51 2.89
N PRO A 44 14.81 -14.20 2.72
CA PRO A 44 14.79 -15.50 2.04
C PRO A 44 15.26 -15.45 0.59
N TYR A 45 14.92 -14.37 -0.14
CA TYR A 45 15.39 -14.17 -1.51
C TYR A 45 16.90 -14.00 -1.57
N VAL A 46 17.45 -13.12 -0.71
CA VAL A 46 18.89 -12.82 -0.68
C VAL A 46 19.71 -14.05 -0.25
N GLU A 47 19.23 -14.82 0.71
CA GLU A 47 19.87 -16.07 1.12
C GLU A 47 19.97 -17.08 -0.02
N LYS A 48 18.95 -17.14 -0.88
CA LYS A 48 18.90 -18.06 -2.01
C LYS A 48 19.67 -17.56 -3.23
N ASN A 49 19.57 -16.27 -3.55
CA ASN A 49 20.06 -15.68 -4.80
C ASN A 49 21.34 -14.84 -4.64
N GLY A 50 21.76 -14.54 -3.41
CA GLY A 50 23.03 -13.87 -3.09
C GLY A 50 23.00 -12.34 -3.14
N ALA A 51 21.97 -11.73 -3.71
CA ALA A 51 21.80 -10.27 -3.77
C ALA A 51 20.31 -9.89 -3.77
N LYS A 52 20.00 -8.64 -3.43
CA LYS A 52 18.64 -8.10 -3.56
C LYS A 52 18.27 -7.93 -5.04
N PRO A 53 16.97 -7.98 -5.38
CA PRO A 53 16.51 -7.62 -6.72
C PRO A 53 16.90 -6.19 -7.11
N THR A 54 16.85 -5.89 -8.39
CA THR A 54 16.86 -4.50 -8.87
C THR A 54 15.46 -3.92 -8.66
N TYR A 55 15.34 -2.89 -7.83
CA TYR A 55 14.09 -2.17 -7.61
C TYR A 55 14.00 -0.92 -8.47
N VAL A 56 12.82 -0.67 -9.01
CA VAL A 56 12.38 0.60 -9.59
C VAL A 56 11.06 0.96 -8.93
N PHE A 57 10.84 2.24 -8.65
CA PHE A 57 9.68 2.67 -7.88
C PHE A 57 8.72 3.52 -8.71
N PHE A 58 7.46 3.54 -8.26
CA PHE A 58 6.40 4.41 -8.76
C PHE A 58 5.63 5.01 -7.56
N ALA A 59 4.91 6.09 -7.82
CA ALA A 59 4.13 6.80 -6.82
C ALA A 59 2.64 6.41 -6.85
N ASP A 60 2.13 5.99 -8.02
CA ASP A 60 0.75 5.57 -8.21
C ASP A 60 0.60 4.55 -9.35
N ASP A 61 -0.54 3.85 -9.38
CA ASP A 61 -0.84 2.81 -10.37
C ASP A 61 -0.93 3.34 -11.81
N ASP A 62 -1.29 4.60 -12.00
CA ASP A 62 -1.40 5.21 -13.34
C ASP A 62 -0.01 5.49 -13.90
N GLU A 63 0.91 6.01 -13.07
CA GLU A 63 2.33 6.14 -13.42
C GLU A 63 2.93 4.78 -13.78
N ALA A 64 2.69 3.77 -12.93
CA ALA A 64 3.21 2.42 -13.15
C ALA A 64 2.74 1.85 -14.48
N PHE A 65 1.44 1.91 -14.76
CA PHE A 65 0.86 1.43 -16.01
C PHE A 65 1.37 2.20 -17.24
N GLN A 66 1.43 3.52 -17.18
CA GLN A 66 1.95 4.35 -18.27
C GLN A 66 3.41 4.03 -18.60
N LYS A 67 4.23 3.85 -17.57
CA LYS A 67 5.66 3.55 -17.73
C LYS A 67 5.88 2.20 -18.41
N VAL A 68 5.16 1.16 -17.96
CA VAL A 68 5.20 -0.18 -18.59
C VAL A 68 4.66 -0.15 -20.02
N SER A 69 3.52 0.51 -20.25
CA SER A 69 2.90 0.65 -21.58
C SER A 69 3.79 1.42 -22.55
N SER A 70 4.65 2.32 -22.05
CA SER A 70 5.64 3.05 -22.85
C SER A 70 6.91 2.26 -23.14
N GLY A 71 6.98 0.98 -22.70
CA GLY A 71 8.07 0.06 -23.02
C GLY A 71 9.10 -0.17 -21.92
N PHE A 72 8.89 0.36 -20.72
CA PHE A 72 9.68 -0.04 -19.54
C PHE A 72 9.45 -1.52 -19.26
N LYS A 73 10.50 -2.25 -18.94
CA LYS A 73 10.46 -3.68 -18.68
C LYS A 73 10.77 -3.96 -17.21
N ALA A 74 9.87 -4.68 -16.55
CA ALA A 74 10.05 -5.29 -15.25
C ALA A 74 9.67 -6.77 -15.34
N ASP A 75 10.04 -7.57 -14.36
CA ASP A 75 9.67 -8.98 -14.26
C ASP A 75 8.39 -9.15 -13.44
N VAL A 76 8.23 -8.33 -12.44
CA VAL A 76 7.07 -8.27 -11.56
C VAL A 76 6.71 -6.82 -11.25
N VAL A 77 5.42 -6.53 -11.19
CA VAL A 77 4.89 -5.23 -10.74
C VAL A 77 3.95 -5.48 -9.57
N HIS A 78 3.91 -4.53 -8.64
CA HIS A 78 3.10 -4.57 -7.42
C HIS A 78 1.93 -3.54 -7.49
N PRO A 79 0.94 -3.70 -8.38
CA PRO A 79 -0.19 -2.78 -8.47
C PRO A 79 -1.27 -3.12 -7.44
N CYS A 80 -2.22 -2.19 -7.24
CA CYS A 80 -3.46 -2.51 -6.59
C CYS A 80 -4.49 -3.09 -7.59
N PRO A 81 -5.54 -3.81 -7.12
CA PRO A 81 -6.39 -4.60 -8.01
C PRO A 81 -7.14 -3.77 -9.07
N GLY A 82 -7.41 -2.49 -8.79
CA GLY A 82 -8.03 -1.57 -9.75
C GLY A 82 -7.26 -1.42 -11.06
N ALA A 83 -5.95 -1.61 -11.04
CA ALA A 83 -5.09 -1.51 -12.22
C ALA A 83 -5.07 -2.80 -13.08
N VAL A 84 -5.38 -3.97 -12.49
CA VAL A 84 -5.24 -5.28 -13.15
C VAL A 84 -5.99 -5.40 -14.47
N PRO A 85 -7.24 -4.91 -14.62
CA PRO A 85 -7.97 -4.99 -15.88
C PRO A 85 -7.18 -4.40 -17.06
N ARG A 86 -6.59 -3.23 -16.90
CA ARG A 86 -5.82 -2.55 -17.98
C ARG A 86 -4.52 -3.27 -18.32
N TYR A 87 -3.81 -3.84 -17.33
CA TYR A 87 -2.63 -4.68 -17.61
C TYR A 87 -2.99 -5.90 -18.46
N ARG A 88 -4.16 -6.53 -18.17
CA ARG A 88 -4.67 -7.67 -18.92
C ARG A 88 -5.10 -7.27 -20.35
N GLU A 89 -5.88 -6.21 -20.49
CA GLU A 89 -6.37 -5.72 -21.79
C GLU A 89 -5.24 -5.30 -22.70
N ALA A 90 -4.18 -4.70 -22.14
CA ALA A 90 -2.97 -4.34 -22.87
C ALA A 90 -2.05 -5.54 -23.20
N GLY A 91 -2.37 -6.75 -22.69
CA GLY A 91 -1.59 -7.96 -22.90
C GLY A 91 -0.19 -7.91 -22.29
N LEU A 92 -0.01 -7.14 -21.22
CA LEU A 92 1.27 -6.88 -20.55
C LEU A 92 1.64 -7.93 -19.52
N ILE A 93 0.67 -8.70 -19.04
CA ILE A 93 0.85 -9.69 -17.97
C ILE A 93 0.46 -11.09 -18.45
N GLU A 94 0.94 -12.09 -17.74
CA GLU A 94 0.59 -13.49 -17.93
C GLU A 94 0.11 -14.10 -16.61
N PRO A 95 -0.68 -15.20 -16.67
CA PRO A 95 -1.20 -15.83 -15.47
C PRO A 95 -0.07 -16.50 -14.67
N TRP A 96 -0.20 -16.46 -13.35
CA TRP A 96 0.72 -17.12 -12.43
C TRP A 96 0.58 -18.64 -12.47
N ASP A 97 1.70 -19.34 -12.48
CA ASP A 97 1.75 -20.77 -12.12
C ASP A 97 1.64 -20.88 -10.59
N THR A 98 0.41 -21.02 -10.11
CA THR A 98 0.14 -21.07 -8.66
C THR A 98 0.76 -22.28 -7.95
N SER A 99 1.21 -23.30 -8.68
CA SER A 99 1.92 -24.44 -8.10
C SER A 99 3.32 -24.08 -7.60
N LYS A 100 3.89 -22.96 -8.08
CA LYS A 100 5.18 -22.42 -7.67
C LYS A 100 5.07 -21.41 -6.51
N VAL A 101 3.86 -21.03 -6.11
CA VAL A 101 3.61 -20.09 -5.00
C VAL A 101 3.25 -20.87 -3.75
N GLU A 102 4.21 -21.00 -2.83
CA GLU A 102 4.12 -21.89 -1.66
C GLU A 102 2.92 -21.56 -0.74
N ALA A 103 2.60 -20.26 -0.60
CA ALA A 103 1.51 -19.79 0.24
C ALA A 103 0.12 -19.90 -0.43
N PHE A 104 0.04 -20.13 -1.74
CA PHE A 104 -1.19 -19.96 -2.52
C PHE A 104 -2.41 -20.71 -1.94
N ALA A 105 -2.22 -21.97 -1.55
CA ALA A 105 -3.31 -22.79 -1.00
C ALA A 105 -3.85 -22.31 0.37
N LYS A 106 -3.18 -21.36 1.01
CA LYS A 106 -3.52 -20.81 2.33
C LYS A 106 -4.17 -19.44 2.26
N LEU A 107 -4.08 -18.78 1.09
CA LEU A 107 -4.70 -17.48 0.88
C LEU A 107 -6.23 -17.59 0.90
N ASP A 108 -6.89 -16.55 1.42
CA ASP A 108 -8.36 -16.52 1.48
C ASP A 108 -8.95 -16.56 0.06
N PRO A 109 -9.77 -17.56 -0.27
CA PRO A 109 -10.42 -17.66 -1.59
C PRO A 109 -11.22 -16.42 -1.99
N LYS A 110 -11.73 -15.66 -1.02
CA LYS A 110 -12.49 -14.42 -1.28
C LYS A 110 -11.67 -13.36 -2.02
N LEU A 111 -10.35 -13.35 -1.84
CA LEU A 111 -9.47 -12.43 -2.56
C LEU A 111 -9.39 -12.72 -4.07
N PHE A 112 -9.90 -13.87 -4.51
CA PHE A 112 -9.87 -14.33 -5.90
C PHE A 112 -11.26 -14.41 -6.55
N GLU A 113 -12.31 -13.84 -5.95
CA GLU A 113 -13.67 -13.90 -6.48
C GLU A 113 -13.87 -13.04 -7.72
N SER A 114 -13.10 -11.95 -7.84
CA SER A 114 -13.18 -11.08 -9.02
C SER A 114 -12.64 -11.78 -10.27
N LYS A 115 -13.41 -11.76 -11.36
CA LYS A 115 -13.00 -12.27 -12.69
C LYS A 115 -11.79 -11.53 -13.28
N PHE A 116 -11.47 -10.36 -12.77
CA PHE A 116 -10.26 -9.63 -13.18
C PHE A 116 -9.01 -10.20 -12.52
N ILE A 117 -9.17 -10.80 -11.34
CA ILE A 117 -8.08 -11.44 -10.58
C ILE A 117 -7.90 -12.90 -11.02
N LYS A 118 -9.02 -13.64 -11.18
CA LYS A 118 -9.01 -15.05 -11.55
C LYS A 118 -10.18 -15.38 -12.49
N ASP A 119 -9.88 -16.07 -13.58
CA ASP A 119 -10.88 -16.59 -14.52
C ASP A 119 -10.45 -17.96 -15.07
N ASP A 120 -11.11 -18.43 -16.14
CA ASP A 120 -10.76 -19.69 -16.81
C ASP A 120 -9.35 -19.70 -17.42
N GLY A 121 -8.76 -18.53 -17.65
CA GLY A 121 -7.40 -18.37 -18.15
C GLY A 121 -6.31 -18.50 -17.06
N GLY A 122 -6.69 -18.44 -15.79
CA GLY A 122 -5.77 -18.59 -14.66
C GLY A 122 -5.92 -17.53 -13.59
N VAL A 123 -4.89 -17.43 -12.75
CA VAL A 123 -4.73 -16.39 -11.72
C VAL A 123 -3.81 -15.29 -12.27
N TRP A 124 -4.33 -14.09 -12.44
CA TRP A 124 -3.62 -12.97 -13.06
C TRP A 124 -3.00 -12.02 -12.06
N PHE A 125 -3.45 -12.10 -10.82
CA PHE A 125 -2.99 -11.24 -9.73
C PHE A 125 -2.88 -12.06 -8.45
N LEU A 126 -1.77 -11.91 -7.73
CA LEU A 126 -1.54 -12.54 -6.43
C LEU A 126 -1.72 -11.47 -5.34
N PRO A 127 -2.86 -11.44 -4.62
CA PRO A 127 -3.03 -10.58 -3.46
C PRO A 127 -1.92 -10.80 -2.45
N PHE A 128 -1.29 -9.72 -1.97
CA PHE A 128 -0.12 -9.85 -1.09
C PHE A 128 -0.27 -9.11 0.23
N ASP A 129 -0.48 -7.82 0.18
CA ASP A 129 -0.66 -6.99 1.37
C ASP A 129 -2.12 -6.64 1.61
N PHE A 130 -2.38 -6.16 2.82
CA PHE A 130 -3.71 -5.74 3.23
C PHE A 130 -3.57 -4.59 4.22
N ALA A 131 -4.33 -3.53 3.98
CA ALA A 131 -4.40 -2.41 4.90
C ALA A 131 -5.83 -1.86 4.98
N TYR A 132 -6.06 -1.03 6.00
CA TYR A 132 -7.31 -0.30 6.18
C TYR A 132 -7.15 1.13 5.68
N THR A 133 -8.22 1.69 5.12
CA THR A 133 -8.42 3.12 5.12
C THR A 133 -9.52 3.44 6.12
N ALA A 134 -9.20 4.27 7.11
CA ALA A 134 -10.08 4.53 8.24
C ALA A 134 -9.86 5.94 8.80
N ILE A 135 -10.57 6.28 9.87
CA ILE A 135 -10.47 7.60 10.49
C ILE A 135 -9.24 7.68 11.39
N ALA A 136 -8.18 8.37 10.93
CA ALA A 136 -7.07 8.79 11.79
C ALA A 136 -7.41 10.12 12.46
N TYR A 137 -7.07 10.28 13.74
CA TYR A 137 -7.41 11.50 14.49
C TYR A 137 -6.41 11.79 15.60
N ASN A 138 -6.23 13.07 15.92
CA ASN A 138 -5.37 13.53 17.00
C ASN A 138 -6.06 13.31 18.35
N LEU A 139 -5.53 12.42 19.18
CA LEU A 139 -6.10 12.08 20.48
C LEU A 139 -6.11 13.23 21.49
N ASN A 140 -5.28 14.27 21.30
CA ASN A 140 -5.28 15.42 22.21
C ASN A 140 -6.43 16.39 21.95
N ASP A 141 -6.88 16.49 20.69
CA ASP A 141 -7.78 17.56 20.25
C ASP A 141 -9.15 17.04 19.76
N VAL A 142 -9.25 15.73 19.47
CA VAL A 142 -10.46 15.10 18.94
C VAL A 142 -10.97 14.05 19.92
N PRO A 143 -12.14 14.27 20.53
CA PRO A 143 -12.78 13.26 21.35
C PRO A 143 -13.12 12.00 20.56
N GLU A 144 -12.89 10.82 21.14
CA GLU A 144 -13.21 9.54 20.50
C GLU A 144 -14.68 9.43 20.07
N GLY A 145 -15.59 10.05 20.82
CA GLY A 145 -17.02 10.10 20.48
C GLY A 145 -17.33 10.79 19.14
N ASP A 146 -16.50 11.72 18.71
CA ASP A 146 -16.73 12.49 17.48
C ASP A 146 -16.41 11.66 16.22
N VAL A 147 -15.55 10.65 16.34
CA VAL A 147 -15.09 9.82 15.21
C VAL A 147 -15.82 8.46 15.10
N GLN A 148 -16.98 8.33 15.76
CA GLN A 148 -17.76 7.09 15.71
C GLN A 148 -18.60 6.94 14.43
N SER A 149 -18.55 7.93 13.53
CA SER A 149 -19.28 7.96 12.26
C SER A 149 -18.48 8.72 11.22
N LEU A 150 -18.63 8.34 9.94
CA LEU A 150 -18.05 9.07 8.79
C LEU A 150 -18.63 10.50 8.64
N GLU A 151 -19.74 10.81 9.32
CA GLU A 151 -20.28 12.17 9.37
C GLU A 151 -19.32 13.19 10.01
N VAL A 152 -18.26 12.72 10.71
CA VAL A 152 -17.19 13.61 11.22
C VAL A 152 -16.56 14.45 10.11
N PHE A 153 -16.50 13.95 8.87
CA PHE A 153 -15.97 14.69 7.73
C PHE A 153 -16.83 15.88 7.31
N LYS A 154 -18.12 15.91 7.72
CA LYS A 154 -19.03 17.04 7.49
C LYS A 154 -19.17 17.94 8.71
N ASP A 155 -18.61 17.59 9.87
CA ASP A 155 -18.75 18.35 11.09
C ASP A 155 -18.02 19.71 10.96
N PRO A 156 -18.73 20.84 11.07
CA PRO A 156 -18.14 22.18 10.97
C PRO A 156 -17.10 22.46 12.06
N LYS A 157 -17.11 21.71 13.14
CA LYS A 157 -16.07 21.76 14.20
C LYS A 157 -14.67 21.53 13.65
N TYR A 158 -14.57 20.71 12.60
CA TYR A 158 -13.30 20.32 11.97
C TYR A 158 -13.08 20.98 10.60
N ALA A 159 -13.90 21.98 10.23
CA ALA A 159 -13.76 22.67 8.96
C ALA A 159 -12.34 23.26 8.77
N GLY A 160 -11.70 22.96 7.65
CA GLY A 160 -10.32 23.36 7.35
C GLY A 160 -9.25 22.61 8.18
N ARG A 161 -9.63 21.53 8.86
CA ARG A 161 -8.74 20.67 9.69
C ARG A 161 -8.88 19.19 9.34
N ILE A 162 -9.46 18.90 8.17
CA ILE A 162 -9.68 17.56 7.62
C ILE A 162 -8.74 17.34 6.44
N SER A 163 -8.22 16.13 6.31
CA SER A 163 -7.52 15.68 5.11
C SER A 163 -8.05 14.33 4.64
N ILE A 164 -8.14 14.17 3.32
CA ILE A 164 -8.58 12.93 2.67
C ILE A 164 -7.54 12.60 1.60
N SER A 165 -7.34 11.31 1.28
CA SER A 165 -6.35 10.92 0.26
C SER A 165 -6.73 11.49 -1.12
N ASP A 166 -5.72 11.88 -1.91
CA ASP A 166 -5.89 12.22 -3.33
C ASP A 166 -5.86 10.93 -4.19
N ASN A 167 -6.63 9.95 -3.76
CA ASN A 167 -6.81 8.67 -4.43
C ASN A 167 -8.30 8.46 -4.70
N SER A 168 -8.68 8.41 -5.97
CA SER A 168 -10.07 8.31 -6.40
C SER A 168 -10.77 7.10 -5.79
N ASP A 169 -10.12 5.92 -5.79
CA ASP A 169 -10.72 4.69 -5.29
C ASP A 169 -11.01 4.78 -3.78
N ASP A 170 -10.10 5.38 -2.98
CA ASP A 170 -10.30 5.61 -1.55
C ASP A 170 -11.42 6.61 -1.25
N VAL A 171 -11.46 7.71 -2.01
CA VAL A 171 -12.46 8.76 -1.82
C VAL A 171 -13.86 8.25 -2.12
N TRP A 172 -14.01 7.50 -3.21
CA TRP A 172 -15.30 6.93 -3.57
C TRP A 172 -15.72 5.81 -2.64
N ALA A 173 -14.79 4.97 -2.17
CA ALA A 173 -15.09 3.95 -1.18
C ALA A 173 -15.59 4.58 0.14
N LEU A 174 -14.98 5.70 0.59
CA LEU A 174 -15.46 6.49 1.72
C LEU A 174 -16.90 7.00 1.49
N ALA A 175 -17.15 7.63 0.35
CA ALA A 175 -18.46 8.22 0.04
C ALA A 175 -19.56 7.16 -0.13
N PHE A 176 -19.24 6.03 -0.75
CA PHE A 176 -20.14 4.91 -0.86
C PHE A 176 -20.50 4.32 0.50
N LEU A 177 -19.52 4.07 1.38
CA LEU A 177 -19.80 3.65 2.75
C LEU A 177 -20.69 4.64 3.49
N ALA A 178 -20.37 5.93 3.42
CA ALA A 178 -21.15 6.97 4.09
C ALA A 178 -22.60 7.03 3.58
N THR A 179 -22.87 6.60 2.36
CA THR A 179 -24.20 6.53 1.74
C THR A 179 -24.83 5.13 1.75
N GLY A 180 -24.21 4.17 2.44
CA GLY A 180 -24.74 2.82 2.65
C GLY A 180 -24.46 1.82 1.53
N VAL A 181 -23.53 2.13 0.62
CA VAL A 181 -23.03 1.20 -0.41
C VAL A 181 -21.76 0.53 0.10
N THR A 182 -21.67 -0.80 -0.01
CA THR A 182 -20.57 -1.60 0.57
C THR A 182 -19.75 -2.38 -0.47
N SER A 183 -20.04 -2.23 -1.75
CA SER A 183 -19.29 -2.79 -2.89
C SER A 183 -19.60 -1.97 -4.13
N TRP A 184 -18.65 -1.90 -5.07
CA TRP A 184 -18.93 -1.29 -6.39
C TRP A 184 -19.34 -2.27 -7.48
N ASP A 185 -19.54 -3.54 -7.16
CA ASP A 185 -19.84 -4.55 -8.17
C ASP A 185 -21.12 -4.24 -9.00
N ASP A 186 -22.15 -3.69 -8.33
CA ASP A 186 -23.43 -3.34 -8.94
C ASP A 186 -23.88 -1.92 -8.60
N VAL A 187 -22.95 -0.96 -8.54
CA VAL A 187 -23.26 0.43 -8.25
C VAL A 187 -24.13 1.03 -9.37
N THR A 188 -25.23 1.68 -8.96
CA THR A 188 -26.14 2.39 -9.87
C THR A 188 -25.77 3.87 -10.00
N ASP A 189 -26.28 4.53 -11.06
CA ASP A 189 -26.07 5.96 -11.26
C ASP A 189 -26.60 6.78 -10.09
N GLU A 190 -27.74 6.42 -9.51
CA GLU A 190 -28.32 7.10 -8.35
C GLU A 190 -27.42 6.99 -7.11
N GLN A 191 -26.73 5.85 -6.94
CA GLN A 191 -25.77 5.67 -5.85
C GLN A 191 -24.51 6.51 -6.05
N VAL A 192 -24.01 6.62 -7.29
CA VAL A 192 -22.91 7.54 -7.61
C VAL A 192 -23.31 8.97 -7.32
N ASP A 193 -24.51 9.40 -7.76
CA ASP A 193 -24.98 10.77 -7.54
C ASP A 193 -25.16 11.09 -6.05
N ALA A 194 -25.65 10.13 -5.25
CA ALA A 194 -25.76 10.28 -3.80
C ALA A 194 -24.39 10.39 -3.11
N ALA A 195 -23.42 9.56 -3.51
CA ALA A 195 -22.05 9.61 -3.01
C ALA A 195 -21.34 10.92 -3.40
N ALA A 196 -21.53 11.38 -4.65
CA ALA A 196 -21.01 12.68 -5.13
C ALA A 196 -21.61 13.85 -4.33
N ALA A 197 -22.92 13.82 -4.04
CA ALA A 197 -23.56 14.84 -3.22
C ALA A 197 -22.95 14.86 -1.80
N TRP A 198 -22.72 13.70 -1.20
CA TRP A 198 -22.07 13.60 0.10
C TRP A 198 -20.64 14.19 0.08
N LEU A 199 -19.84 13.87 -0.95
CA LEU A 199 -18.48 14.41 -1.11
C LEU A 199 -18.49 15.95 -1.29
N ARG A 200 -19.47 16.50 -2.00
CA ARG A 200 -19.63 17.96 -2.14
C ARG A 200 -19.95 18.66 -0.81
N GLU A 201 -20.62 17.96 0.12
CA GLU A 201 -20.82 18.47 1.48
C GLU A 201 -19.53 18.39 2.32
N VAL A 202 -18.67 17.41 2.08
CA VAL A 202 -17.39 17.22 2.77
C VAL A 202 -16.31 18.18 2.26
N ALA A 203 -16.22 18.37 0.95
CA ALA A 203 -15.12 19.10 0.29
C ALA A 203 -14.82 20.48 0.90
N PRO A 204 -15.81 21.33 1.33
CA PRO A 204 -15.53 22.61 1.99
C PRO A 204 -14.79 22.49 3.33
N ASN A 205 -14.85 21.33 4.00
CA ASN A 205 -14.16 21.08 5.26
C ASN A 205 -12.73 20.56 5.04
N VAL A 206 -12.41 20.08 3.84
CA VAL A 206 -11.11 19.51 3.51
C VAL A 206 -10.06 20.62 3.38
N ARG A 207 -8.99 20.52 4.15
CA ARG A 207 -7.83 21.40 4.10
C ARG A 207 -6.88 21.03 2.97
N SER A 208 -6.68 19.73 2.78
CA SER A 208 -5.79 19.20 1.75
C SER A 208 -6.25 17.80 1.31
N TRP A 209 -5.99 17.49 0.05
CA TRP A 209 -6.05 16.14 -0.50
C TRP A 209 -4.62 15.62 -0.49
N TRP A 210 -4.31 14.69 0.42
CA TRP A 210 -2.96 14.21 0.62
C TRP A 210 -2.62 13.07 -0.35
N SER A 211 -1.37 13.02 -0.80
CA SER A 211 -0.85 11.95 -1.66
C SER A 211 0.41 11.27 -1.09
N ASP A 212 1.07 11.92 -0.11
CA ASP A 212 2.26 11.38 0.54
C ASP A 212 1.96 11.08 2.02
N PRO A 213 2.16 9.83 2.47
CA PRO A 213 1.91 9.43 3.86
C PRO A 213 2.72 10.23 4.90
N SER A 214 3.97 10.59 4.56
CA SER A 214 4.82 11.37 5.45
C SER A 214 4.35 12.81 5.57
N GLU A 215 3.82 13.39 4.48
CA GLU A 215 3.21 14.72 4.49
C GLU A 215 1.98 14.75 5.39
N LEU A 216 1.05 13.77 5.26
CA LEU A 216 -0.10 13.66 6.14
C LEU A 216 0.33 13.53 7.60
N ALA A 217 1.30 12.66 7.91
CA ALA A 217 1.81 12.50 9.26
C ALA A 217 2.35 13.83 9.83
N GLN A 218 3.10 14.61 9.05
CA GLN A 218 3.62 15.92 9.46
C GLN A 218 2.49 16.94 9.71
N MET A 219 1.48 17.00 8.84
CA MET A 219 0.33 17.89 9.02
C MET A 219 -0.48 17.53 10.28
N MET A 220 -0.62 16.24 10.59
CA MET A 220 -1.26 15.79 11.83
C MET A 220 -0.40 16.09 13.05
N ALA A 221 0.90 15.85 13.00
CA ALA A 221 1.83 16.13 14.10
C ALA A 221 1.91 17.63 14.42
N SER A 222 1.84 18.49 13.42
CA SER A 222 1.78 19.95 13.62
C SER A 222 0.44 20.46 14.14
N GLY A 223 -0.59 19.60 14.13
CA GLY A 223 -1.96 19.97 14.45
C GLY A 223 -2.65 20.76 13.34
N GLU A 224 -2.09 20.86 12.14
CA GLU A 224 -2.78 21.43 10.98
C GLU A 224 -3.98 20.59 10.57
N ILE A 225 -3.84 19.27 10.59
CA ILE A 225 -4.90 18.30 10.39
C ILE A 225 -5.24 17.62 11.71
N LEU A 226 -6.52 17.53 12.03
CA LEU A 226 -7.03 16.88 13.23
C LEU A 226 -7.71 15.54 12.95
N VAL A 227 -8.36 15.43 11.78
CA VAL A 227 -9.06 14.22 11.34
C VAL A 227 -8.68 13.94 9.90
N ALA A 228 -8.35 12.68 9.59
CA ALA A 228 -8.02 12.29 8.23
C ALA A 228 -8.67 10.95 7.86
N TRP A 229 -9.04 10.80 6.59
CA TRP A 229 -9.24 9.50 5.98
C TRP A 229 -7.88 9.00 5.53
N SER A 230 -7.37 8.01 6.22
CA SER A 230 -5.95 7.66 6.21
C SER A 230 -5.72 6.16 6.05
N TRP A 231 -4.64 5.80 5.39
CA TRP A 231 -4.08 4.46 5.42
C TRP A 231 -3.38 4.18 6.76
N ASN A 232 -2.88 2.95 6.93
CA ASN A 232 -2.14 2.55 8.12
C ASN A 232 -0.78 3.24 8.25
N ASP A 233 -0.08 3.48 7.13
CA ASP A 233 1.30 3.98 7.12
C ASP A 233 1.48 5.40 7.72
N PRO A 234 0.64 6.44 7.44
CA PRO A 234 0.73 7.70 8.17
C PRO A 234 0.58 7.51 9.69
N VAL A 235 -0.29 6.57 10.09
CA VAL A 235 -0.52 6.26 11.51
C VAL A 235 0.69 5.55 12.10
N ALA A 236 1.33 4.64 11.36
CA ALA A 236 2.57 3.97 11.78
C ALA A 236 3.71 4.99 11.99
N ILE A 237 3.89 5.95 11.06
CA ILE A 237 4.87 7.04 11.17
C ILE A 237 4.61 7.85 12.46
N LEU A 238 3.38 8.30 12.68
CA LEU A 238 3.01 9.08 13.87
C LEU A 238 3.28 8.32 15.17
N LYS A 239 2.99 7.01 15.20
CA LYS A 239 3.27 6.17 16.36
C LYS A 239 4.75 5.98 16.61
N ALA A 240 5.56 5.82 15.56
CA ALA A 240 7.01 5.73 15.68
C ALA A 240 7.61 7.01 16.31
N ASP A 241 7.03 8.16 16.02
CA ASP A 241 7.38 9.45 16.59
C ASP A 241 6.73 9.70 17.98
N ASN A 242 6.05 8.70 18.56
CA ASN A 242 5.30 8.79 19.82
C ASN A 242 4.20 9.88 19.81
N PHE A 243 3.67 10.23 18.64
CA PHE A 243 2.54 11.15 18.55
C PHE A 243 1.24 10.45 18.97
N PRO A 244 0.37 11.11 19.76
CA PRO A 244 -0.90 10.54 20.22
C PRO A 244 -1.94 10.53 19.09
N VAL A 245 -1.93 9.47 18.27
CA VAL A 245 -2.84 9.24 17.16
C VAL A 245 -3.79 8.09 17.46
N GLY A 246 -5.09 8.30 17.22
CA GLY A 246 -6.10 7.26 17.15
C GLY A 246 -6.36 6.84 15.71
N PHE A 247 -6.79 5.59 15.53
CA PHE A 247 -7.18 5.05 14.22
C PHE A 247 -8.46 4.24 14.39
N ASN A 248 -9.61 4.88 14.13
CA ASN A 248 -10.91 4.22 14.27
C ASN A 248 -11.25 3.47 12.97
N ARG A 249 -11.08 2.15 13.00
CA ARG A 249 -11.39 1.23 11.90
C ARG A 249 -12.82 0.67 11.95
N ALA A 250 -13.61 1.06 12.94
CA ALA A 250 -14.97 0.59 13.13
C ALA A 250 -15.97 1.73 13.44
N PRO A 251 -15.99 2.82 12.63
CA PRO A 251 -17.10 3.75 12.72
C PRO A 251 -18.39 3.03 12.35
N LYS A 252 -19.53 3.62 12.63
CA LYS A 252 -20.85 2.96 12.50
C LYS A 252 -21.17 2.51 11.06
N GLU A 253 -20.64 3.20 10.04
CA GLU A 253 -20.79 2.85 8.63
C GLU A 253 -19.80 1.78 8.20
N GLY A 254 -18.70 1.58 8.92
CA GLY A 254 -17.59 0.71 8.59
C GLY A 254 -16.37 1.44 8.08
N SER A 255 -15.38 0.66 7.65
CA SER A 255 -14.14 1.16 7.05
C SER A 255 -13.94 0.59 5.66
N THR A 256 -12.99 1.15 4.92
CA THR A 256 -12.54 0.51 3.68
C THR A 256 -11.26 -0.26 3.93
N SER A 257 -10.98 -1.19 3.05
CA SER A 257 -9.71 -1.88 2.99
C SER A 257 -9.32 -2.07 1.53
N PHE A 258 -8.04 -2.04 1.32
CA PHE A 258 -7.45 -2.41 0.05
C PHE A 258 -6.47 -3.56 0.25
N PHE A 259 -6.18 -4.23 -0.83
CA PHE A 259 -5.09 -5.19 -0.91
C PHE A 259 -4.37 -4.94 -2.23
N CYS A 260 -3.07 -4.79 -2.18
CA CYS A 260 -2.28 -4.76 -3.39
C CYS A 260 -1.57 -6.10 -3.55
N GLY A 261 -0.87 -6.31 -4.64
CA GLY A 261 -0.26 -7.61 -4.89
C GLY A 261 0.47 -7.65 -6.21
N PHE A 262 0.78 -8.84 -6.69
CA PHE A 262 1.73 -8.99 -7.76
C PHE A 262 1.09 -9.40 -9.07
N VAL A 263 1.53 -8.79 -10.17
CA VAL A 263 1.28 -9.25 -11.54
C VAL A 263 2.59 -9.75 -12.16
N ASN A 264 2.51 -10.90 -12.86
CA ASN A 264 3.64 -11.47 -13.60
C ASN A 264 3.74 -10.79 -14.96
N MET A 265 4.87 -10.13 -15.22
CA MET A 265 5.03 -9.35 -16.43
C MET A 265 5.43 -10.26 -17.59
N LYS A 266 4.65 -10.21 -18.66
CA LYS A 266 5.01 -10.88 -19.89
C LYS A 266 6.24 -10.23 -20.51
N ASP A 267 7.19 -11.03 -20.96
CA ASP A 267 8.45 -10.56 -21.55
C ASP A 267 9.34 -9.75 -20.57
N GLY A 268 9.33 -10.09 -19.28
CA GLY A 268 10.26 -9.56 -18.29
C GLY A 268 11.72 -9.79 -18.67
N PRO A 269 12.65 -8.86 -18.30
CA PRO A 269 14.05 -8.96 -18.70
C PRO A 269 14.86 -10.02 -17.94
N GLY A 270 14.37 -10.48 -16.81
CA GLY A 270 15.07 -11.35 -15.88
C GLY A 270 14.74 -12.83 -16.03
N LYS A 271 14.77 -13.53 -14.93
CA LYS A 271 14.52 -14.98 -14.86
C LYS A 271 13.24 -15.29 -14.10
N GLU A 272 12.34 -16.00 -14.74
CA GLU A 272 11.05 -16.43 -14.18
C GLU A 272 11.20 -17.15 -12.82
N ASP A 273 12.18 -18.01 -12.66
CA ASP A 273 12.39 -18.70 -11.38
C ASP A 273 12.72 -17.72 -10.22
N LYS A 274 13.42 -16.63 -10.52
CA LYS A 274 13.72 -15.59 -9.52
C LYS A 274 12.51 -14.75 -9.16
N VAL A 275 11.56 -14.57 -10.09
CA VAL A 275 10.26 -13.95 -9.78
C VAL A 275 9.54 -14.76 -8.71
N TYR A 276 9.44 -16.08 -8.88
CA TYR A 276 8.81 -16.93 -7.87
C TYR A 276 9.60 -17.00 -6.55
N ASP A 277 10.92 -16.96 -6.61
CA ASP A 277 11.75 -16.89 -5.40
C ASP A 277 11.47 -15.63 -4.59
N TRP A 278 11.32 -14.49 -5.28
CA TRP A 278 10.98 -13.22 -4.66
C TRP A 278 9.55 -13.23 -4.12
N VAL A 279 8.57 -13.66 -4.90
CA VAL A 279 7.18 -13.80 -4.46
C VAL A 279 7.08 -14.66 -3.21
N ASN A 280 7.75 -15.83 -3.19
CA ASN A 280 7.76 -16.72 -2.03
C ASN A 280 8.47 -16.08 -0.83
N SER A 281 9.51 -15.26 -1.05
CA SER A 281 10.14 -14.47 0.01
C SER A 281 9.16 -13.48 0.64
N MET A 282 8.40 -12.77 -0.17
CA MET A 282 7.40 -11.79 0.29
C MET A 282 6.26 -12.46 1.09
N TYR A 283 5.82 -13.65 0.68
CA TYR A 283 4.82 -14.44 1.43
C TYR A 283 5.39 -15.23 2.60
N ALA A 284 6.71 -15.31 2.77
CA ALA A 284 7.31 -16.14 3.82
C ALA A 284 6.84 -15.70 5.22
N PRO A 285 6.69 -16.63 6.17
CA PRO A 285 6.35 -16.28 7.56
C PRO A 285 7.29 -15.25 8.19
N SER A 286 8.58 -15.24 7.79
CA SER A 286 9.58 -14.29 8.27
C SER A 286 9.42 -12.87 7.74
N SER A 287 8.65 -12.66 6.67
CA SER A 287 8.49 -11.34 6.03
C SER A 287 7.45 -10.46 6.73
N ALA A 288 6.46 -11.05 7.41
CA ALA A 288 5.33 -10.31 7.96
C ALA A 288 5.73 -9.26 9.01
N ALA A 289 6.57 -9.63 9.98
CA ALA A 289 6.99 -8.68 11.02
C ALA A 289 7.79 -7.49 10.44
N PRO A 290 8.79 -7.68 9.55
CA PRO A 290 9.45 -6.57 8.87
C PRO A 290 8.50 -5.66 8.08
N ILE A 291 7.49 -6.21 7.40
CA ILE A 291 6.52 -5.43 6.63
C ILE A 291 5.63 -4.61 7.57
N VAL A 292 5.08 -5.24 8.61
CA VAL A 292 4.25 -4.53 9.60
C VAL A 292 5.03 -3.43 10.30
N GLU A 293 6.30 -3.68 10.62
CA GLU A 293 7.17 -2.69 11.28
C GLU A 293 7.50 -1.51 10.35
N ALA A 294 7.78 -1.77 9.08
CA ALA A 294 8.20 -0.76 8.12
C ALA A 294 7.04 0.10 7.60
N ILE A 295 5.89 -0.51 7.29
CA ILE A 295 4.78 0.15 6.58
C ILE A 295 3.43 0.03 7.30
N GLY A 296 3.30 -0.84 8.32
CA GLY A 296 2.03 -1.03 9.02
C GLY A 296 0.98 -1.82 8.22
N TYR A 297 1.38 -2.63 7.22
CA TYR A 297 0.47 -3.44 6.42
C TYR A 297 0.53 -4.91 6.81
N ALA A 298 -0.61 -5.59 6.75
CA ALA A 298 -0.69 -7.03 6.98
C ALA A 298 -0.30 -7.79 5.73
N ASN A 299 0.34 -8.95 5.91
CA ASN A 299 0.50 -9.93 4.84
C ASN A 299 -0.80 -10.77 4.74
N VAL A 300 -1.30 -11.01 3.52
CA VAL A 300 -2.52 -11.82 3.35
C VAL A 300 -2.29 -13.31 3.63
N ASN A 301 -1.03 -13.77 3.74
CA ASN A 301 -0.73 -15.13 4.20
C ASN A 301 -0.99 -15.27 5.71
N PRO A 302 -2.01 -16.05 6.13
CA PRO A 302 -2.34 -16.18 7.53
C PRO A 302 -1.22 -16.80 8.37
N ASP A 303 -0.38 -17.67 7.79
CA ASP A 303 0.76 -18.25 8.49
C ASP A 303 1.84 -17.21 8.78
N ALA A 304 1.99 -16.23 7.89
CA ALA A 304 2.93 -15.13 8.09
C ALA A 304 2.44 -14.22 9.23
N MET A 305 1.17 -13.84 9.23
CA MET A 305 0.58 -13.04 10.30
C MET A 305 0.55 -13.77 11.66
N ALA A 306 0.40 -15.10 11.67
CA ALA A 306 0.44 -15.89 12.89
C ALA A 306 1.80 -15.85 13.62
N THR A 307 2.88 -15.40 12.96
CA THR A 307 4.19 -15.20 13.61
C THR A 307 4.25 -13.93 14.46
N ILE A 308 3.32 -12.99 14.28
CA ILE A 308 3.27 -11.72 15.01
C ILE A 308 2.33 -11.88 16.20
N PRO A 309 2.75 -11.58 17.44
CA PRO A 309 1.88 -11.61 18.61
C PRO A 309 0.62 -10.75 18.42
N GLU A 310 -0.53 -11.20 18.95
CA GLU A 310 -1.82 -10.53 18.75
C GLU A 310 -1.84 -9.08 19.28
N ASP A 311 -1.16 -8.83 20.39
CA ASP A 311 -1.01 -7.49 20.95
C ASP A 311 -0.18 -6.56 20.05
N ALA A 312 0.84 -7.10 19.37
CA ALA A 312 1.61 -6.36 18.38
C ALA A 312 0.77 -6.08 17.11
N GLN A 313 -0.03 -7.05 16.63
CA GLN A 313 -0.95 -6.82 15.52
C GLN A 313 -1.97 -5.72 15.86
N LYS A 314 -2.56 -5.74 17.07
CA LYS A 314 -3.48 -4.68 17.54
C LYS A 314 -2.78 -3.33 17.64
N ALA A 315 -1.56 -3.31 18.16
CA ALA A 315 -0.78 -2.08 18.27
C ALA A 315 -0.45 -1.46 16.91
N ALA A 316 -0.25 -2.28 15.89
CA ALA A 316 -0.01 -1.85 14.49
C ALA A 316 -1.30 -1.65 13.68
N PHE A 317 -2.48 -1.93 14.26
CA PHE A 317 -3.78 -1.86 13.57
C PHE A 317 -3.91 -2.79 12.35
N VAL A 318 -3.23 -3.94 12.39
CA VAL A 318 -3.28 -4.98 11.36
C VAL A 318 -4.05 -6.23 11.78
N ASP A 319 -4.59 -6.24 13.00
CA ASP A 319 -5.47 -7.29 13.50
C ASP A 319 -6.83 -7.28 12.78
N LYS A 320 -7.48 -8.43 12.73
CA LYS A 320 -8.85 -8.53 12.20
C LYS A 320 -9.83 -7.88 13.17
N ILE A 321 -10.74 -7.09 12.63
CA ILE A 321 -11.81 -6.44 13.38
C ILE A 321 -13.17 -6.86 12.86
N ASP A 322 -14.19 -6.82 13.72
CA ASP A 322 -15.58 -7.06 13.35
C ASP A 322 -16.23 -5.71 12.98
N THR A 323 -16.28 -5.42 11.71
CA THR A 323 -16.88 -4.19 11.15
C THR A 323 -17.37 -4.43 9.75
N THR A 324 -18.27 -3.56 9.26
CA THR A 324 -18.56 -3.49 7.83
C THR A 324 -17.30 -3.07 7.09
N LEU A 325 -16.88 -3.86 6.11
CA LEU A 325 -15.66 -3.62 5.38
C LEU A 325 -15.98 -3.50 3.88
N PHE A 326 -15.72 -2.31 3.33
CA PHE A 326 -15.73 -2.10 1.89
C PHE A 326 -14.37 -2.52 1.34
N LEU A 327 -14.29 -3.71 0.75
CA LEU A 327 -13.08 -4.19 0.12
C LEU A 327 -12.94 -3.59 -1.27
N GLN A 328 -11.86 -2.87 -1.52
CA GLN A 328 -11.56 -2.30 -2.83
C GLN A 328 -11.12 -3.40 -3.79
N THR A 329 -12.08 -3.93 -4.54
CA THR A 329 -11.88 -4.90 -5.61
C THR A 329 -11.77 -4.20 -6.97
N PRO A 330 -11.33 -4.88 -8.04
CA PRO A 330 -11.36 -4.29 -9.37
C PRO A 330 -12.78 -3.86 -9.76
N MET A 331 -12.93 -2.64 -10.26
CA MET A 331 -14.20 -2.13 -10.78
C MET A 331 -14.22 -2.11 -12.32
N LYS A 332 -15.41 -1.92 -12.88
CA LYS A 332 -15.57 -1.78 -14.33
C LYS A 332 -14.86 -0.51 -14.80
N PRO A 333 -14.11 -0.53 -15.91
CA PRO A 333 -13.37 0.65 -16.41
C PRO A 333 -14.27 1.88 -16.59
N GLU A 334 -15.48 1.70 -17.15
CA GLU A 334 -16.41 2.81 -17.40
C GLU A 334 -16.88 3.47 -16.10
N LEU A 335 -17.05 2.69 -15.04
CA LEU A 335 -17.39 3.24 -13.72
C LEU A 335 -16.18 4.03 -13.18
N ARG A 336 -14.97 3.44 -13.26
CA ARG A 336 -13.76 4.10 -12.77
C ARG A 336 -13.52 5.45 -13.46
N ASP A 337 -13.62 5.48 -14.78
CA ASP A 337 -13.42 6.72 -15.56
C ASP A 337 -14.40 7.82 -15.11
N ARG A 338 -15.69 7.47 -14.93
CA ARG A 338 -16.69 8.38 -14.42
C ARG A 338 -16.36 8.90 -13.01
N LEU A 339 -15.93 8.00 -12.12
CA LEU A 339 -15.60 8.35 -10.73
C LEU A 339 -14.39 9.29 -10.68
N VAL A 340 -13.35 9.04 -11.49
CA VAL A 340 -12.18 9.91 -11.58
C VAL A 340 -12.58 11.31 -12.07
N GLU A 341 -13.35 11.41 -13.17
CA GLU A 341 -13.80 12.70 -13.72
C GLU A 341 -14.61 13.48 -12.69
N GLU A 342 -15.56 12.82 -12.03
CA GLU A 342 -16.43 13.44 -11.03
C GLU A 342 -15.65 13.91 -9.79
N PHE A 343 -14.63 13.14 -9.36
CA PHE A 343 -13.76 13.54 -8.26
C PHE A 343 -12.96 14.80 -8.56
N GLU A 344 -12.43 14.93 -9.76
CA GLU A 344 -11.71 16.15 -10.18
C GLU A 344 -12.64 17.38 -10.18
N LEU A 345 -13.91 17.22 -10.60
CA LEU A 345 -14.90 18.29 -10.51
C LEU A 345 -15.14 18.69 -9.04
N ILE A 346 -15.33 17.73 -8.15
CA ILE A 346 -15.56 18.00 -6.71
C ILE A 346 -14.35 18.73 -6.10
N LYS A 347 -13.12 18.29 -6.38
CA LYS A 347 -11.90 18.98 -5.91
C LYS A 347 -11.82 20.42 -6.42
N SER A 348 -12.33 20.67 -7.61
CA SER A 348 -12.36 21.99 -8.24
C SER A 348 -13.53 22.87 -7.76
N GLY A 349 -14.42 22.35 -6.91
CA GLY A 349 -15.55 23.08 -6.33
C GLY A 349 -16.82 23.07 -7.18
N PHE A 350 -16.99 22.07 -8.08
CA PHE A 350 -18.16 21.88 -8.94
C PHE A 350 -19.01 20.66 -8.57
#